data_59949cc6e1a2ffc6e32afccb77e5e270
#
_entry.id   59949cc6e1a2ffc6e32afccb77e5e270
#
_cell.length_a   1.000
_cell.length_b   1.000
_cell.length_c   1.000
_cell.angle_alpha   90.00
_cell.angle_beta   90.00
_cell.angle_gamma   90.00
#
_symmetry.space_group_name_H-M   'P 1'
#
loop_
_entity.id
_entity.type
_entity.pdbx_description
1 polymer ?
#
loop_
_entity_poly.entity_id
_entity_poly.type
_entity_poly.pdbx_seq_one_letter_code
_entity_poly.pdbx_strand_id
1 'polypeptide(L)'
;IGIDVTHLAIALQKYRPKEMFPDADFVVIGEPTTIGAAQQLALDDRHQFEWWALSLIKARPVGAQSTGSKKGKKGADQGVDGVLTFIDDATNKPKRVLVQVKSGKVSSSQIRDLVGTVKREKAQMGVFITLEEPTGPMLKEAATAGFYESPGFNRAYPAIQIFTIKQLLEGKAVDMPAGNVTFKQAEKAKGDGPEQ
;
A
#
# COMPACT_ATOMS: atom_id res chain seq x y z
N ILE A 1 7.30 -9.94 23.12
CA ILE A 1 6.24 -8.91 23.12
C ILE A 1 6.83 -7.66 22.49
N GLY A 2 6.18 -7.15 21.44
CA GLY A 2 6.49 -5.84 20.84
C GLY A 2 5.37 -4.87 21.18
N ILE A 3 5.71 -3.63 21.51
CA ILE A 3 4.75 -2.56 21.82
C ILE A 3 5.17 -1.33 21.03
N ASP A 4 4.24 -0.72 20.31
CA ASP A 4 4.43 0.55 19.63
C ASP A 4 3.11 1.32 19.55
N VAL A 5 3.19 2.64 19.43
CA VAL A 5 2.02 3.52 19.32
C VAL A 5 1.65 3.82 17.87
N THR A 6 2.46 3.38 16.91
CA THR A 6 2.23 3.67 15.50
C THR A 6 1.86 2.42 14.71
N HIS A 7 0.81 2.51 13.91
CA HIS A 7 0.41 1.41 13.02
C HIS A 7 1.49 1.04 11.99
N LEU A 8 2.37 1.99 11.64
CA LEU A 8 3.51 1.70 10.76
C LEU A 8 4.50 0.73 11.40
N ALA A 9 4.90 0.97 12.66
CA ALA A 9 5.84 0.09 13.35
C ALA A 9 5.18 -1.26 13.67
N ILE A 10 3.92 -1.29 14.05
CA ILE A 10 3.15 -2.54 14.25
C ILE A 10 3.12 -3.35 12.95
N ALA A 11 2.88 -2.72 11.79
CA ALA A 11 2.92 -3.42 10.50
C ALA A 11 4.29 -4.09 10.26
N LEU A 12 5.40 -3.40 10.50
CA LEU A 12 6.74 -3.97 10.38
C LEU A 12 6.99 -5.13 11.37
N GLN A 13 6.50 -5.00 12.61
CA GLN A 13 6.57 -6.06 13.62
C GLN A 13 5.76 -7.29 13.23
N LYS A 14 4.70 -7.15 12.44
CA LYS A 14 3.92 -8.26 11.88
C LYS A 14 4.65 -8.98 10.74
N TYR A 15 5.30 -8.24 9.85
CA TYR A 15 5.88 -8.81 8.63
C TYR A 15 7.25 -9.44 8.87
N ARG A 16 8.15 -8.79 9.61
CA ARG A 16 9.50 -9.27 9.83
C ARG A 16 9.60 -10.65 10.49
N PRO A 17 8.85 -10.95 11.58
CA PRO A 17 8.89 -12.29 12.15
C PRO A 17 8.35 -13.36 11.20
N LYS A 18 7.27 -13.07 10.46
CA LYS A 18 6.70 -14.03 9.50
C LYS A 18 7.60 -14.27 8.27
N GLU A 19 8.40 -13.29 7.88
CA GLU A 19 9.37 -13.44 6.80
C GLU A 19 10.54 -14.33 7.23
N MET A 20 11.02 -14.18 8.47
CA MET A 20 12.12 -14.99 9.03
C MET A 20 11.66 -16.36 9.53
N PHE A 21 10.46 -16.44 10.06
CA PHE A 21 9.84 -17.62 10.67
C PHE A 21 8.41 -17.75 10.16
N PRO A 22 8.17 -18.42 9.01
CA PRO A 22 6.84 -18.50 8.39
C PRO A 22 5.76 -19.07 9.32
N ASP A 23 6.14 -19.97 10.21
CA ASP A 23 5.25 -20.62 11.19
C ASP A 23 5.07 -19.81 12.48
N ALA A 24 5.66 -18.59 12.57
CA ALA A 24 5.49 -17.75 13.75
C ALA A 24 4.02 -17.37 13.93
N ASP A 25 3.46 -17.71 15.08
CA ASP A 25 2.10 -17.31 15.47
C ASP A 25 2.15 -16.21 16.53
N PHE A 26 1.34 -15.18 16.35
CA PHE A 26 1.20 -14.07 17.29
C PHE A 26 -0.12 -13.33 17.09
N VAL A 27 -0.62 -12.77 18.17
CA VAL A 27 -1.83 -11.95 18.17
C VAL A 27 -1.44 -10.48 18.24
N VAL A 28 -2.06 -9.65 17.43
CA VAL A 28 -1.94 -8.18 17.48
C VAL A 28 -3.15 -7.62 18.21
N ILE A 29 -2.90 -6.80 19.23
CA ILE A 29 -3.94 -6.19 20.05
C ILE A 29 -3.93 -4.69 19.77
N GLY A 30 -5.11 -4.06 19.67
CA GLY A 30 -5.27 -2.62 19.50
C GLY A 30 -5.41 -2.16 18.03
N GLU A 31 -5.40 -3.06 17.06
CA GLU A 31 -5.75 -2.71 15.68
C GLU A 31 -7.28 -2.77 15.46
N PRO A 32 -7.84 -1.87 14.62
CA PRO A 32 -9.24 -1.97 14.22
C PRO A 32 -9.54 -3.30 13.51
N THR A 33 -10.53 -4.03 14.00
CA THR A 33 -11.00 -5.29 13.39
C THR A 33 -12.43 -5.16 12.87
N THR A 34 -13.08 -4.02 13.10
CA THR A 34 -14.45 -3.72 12.66
C THR A 34 -14.49 -2.36 11.95
N ILE A 35 -15.53 -2.14 11.16
CA ILE A 35 -15.76 -0.85 10.49
C ILE A 35 -15.92 0.28 11.50
N GLY A 36 -16.66 0.05 12.60
CA GLY A 36 -16.82 1.06 13.65
C GLY A 36 -15.51 1.49 14.29
N ALA A 37 -14.62 0.52 14.58
CA ALA A 37 -13.28 0.83 15.10
C ALA A 37 -12.42 1.59 14.07
N ALA A 38 -12.53 1.25 12.79
CA ALA A 38 -11.83 1.95 11.72
C ALA A 38 -12.34 3.39 11.55
N GLN A 39 -13.65 3.61 11.64
CA GLN A 39 -14.24 4.95 11.62
C GLN A 39 -13.77 5.78 12.80
N GLN A 40 -13.75 5.20 14.02
CA GLN A 40 -13.24 5.88 15.19
C GLN A 40 -11.77 6.27 15.02
N LEU A 41 -10.91 5.35 14.57
CA LEU A 41 -9.50 5.65 14.30
C LEU A 41 -9.34 6.79 13.27
N ALA A 42 -10.18 6.83 12.23
CA ALA A 42 -10.15 7.89 11.22
C ALA A 42 -10.55 9.26 11.75
N LEU A 43 -11.43 9.29 12.78
CA LEU A 43 -11.83 10.52 13.48
C LEU A 43 -10.76 10.99 14.48
N ASP A 44 -10.15 10.05 15.20
CA ASP A 44 -9.16 10.34 16.24
C ASP A 44 -7.81 10.74 15.64
N ASP A 45 -7.33 10.00 14.63
CA ASP A 45 -6.05 10.25 13.97
C ASP A 45 -6.07 9.74 12.52
N ARG A 46 -6.22 10.67 11.58
CA ARG A 46 -6.25 10.37 10.15
C ARG A 46 -4.97 9.72 9.64
N HIS A 47 -3.79 10.09 10.15
CA HIS A 47 -2.52 9.52 9.70
C HIS A 47 -2.36 8.09 10.19
N GLN A 48 -2.75 7.80 11.43
CA GLN A 48 -2.77 6.43 11.95
C GLN A 48 -3.75 5.56 11.17
N PHE A 49 -4.93 6.10 10.80
CA PHE A 49 -5.86 5.42 9.92
C PHE A 49 -5.25 5.11 8.54
N GLU A 50 -4.58 6.08 7.92
CA GLU A 50 -3.90 5.89 6.62
C GLU A 50 -2.85 4.76 6.71
N TRP A 51 -1.99 4.79 7.73
CA TRP A 51 -0.97 3.74 7.92
C TRP A 51 -1.58 2.37 8.21
N TRP A 52 -2.60 2.32 9.05
CA TRP A 52 -3.32 1.08 9.30
C TRP A 52 -3.99 0.53 8.04
N ALA A 53 -4.69 1.36 7.27
CA ALA A 53 -5.32 0.95 6.02
C ALA A 53 -4.30 0.42 4.99
N LEU A 54 -3.13 1.07 4.88
CA LEU A 54 -2.03 0.59 4.05
C LEU A 54 -1.51 -0.77 4.52
N SER A 55 -1.49 -1.02 5.83
CA SER A 55 -1.03 -2.30 6.38
C SER A 55 -1.93 -3.47 5.99
N LEU A 56 -3.23 -3.26 5.79
CA LEU A 56 -4.17 -4.30 5.38
C LEU A 56 -3.81 -4.93 4.03
N ILE A 57 -3.21 -4.14 3.14
CA ILE A 57 -2.76 -4.61 1.82
C ILE A 57 -1.24 -4.75 1.72
N LYS A 58 -0.52 -4.64 2.83
CA LYS A 58 0.96 -4.69 2.88
C LYS A 58 1.64 -3.62 2.03
N ALA A 59 1.04 -2.44 1.90
CA ALA A 59 1.65 -1.31 1.23
C ALA A 59 2.62 -0.56 2.17
N ARG A 60 3.71 -0.07 1.60
CA ARG A 60 4.67 0.78 2.31
C ARG A 60 4.22 2.23 2.23
N PRO A 61 4.08 2.95 3.35
CA PRO A 61 3.77 4.38 3.34
C PRO A 61 4.83 5.20 2.59
N VAL A 62 4.39 6.20 1.85
CA VAL A 62 5.26 7.20 1.20
C VAL A 62 5.54 8.30 2.21
N GLY A 63 6.79 8.79 2.26
CA GLY A 63 7.19 9.87 3.19
C GLY A 63 7.59 9.41 4.60
N ALA A 64 7.41 8.13 4.98
CA ALA A 64 7.82 7.61 6.29
C ALA A 64 9.34 7.46 6.48
N GLN A 65 10.15 7.77 5.48
CA GLN A 65 11.62 7.60 5.54
C GLN A 65 12.41 8.82 6.03
N SER A 66 11.77 9.88 6.51
CA SER A 66 12.52 11.08 6.96
C SER A 66 12.55 11.27 8.48
N THR A 67 12.84 10.24 9.24
CA THR A 67 13.19 10.37 10.68
C THR A 67 14.63 10.88 10.89
N GLY A 68 15.24 11.55 9.95
CA GLY A 68 16.65 11.99 10.11
C GLY A 68 17.08 13.23 9.31
N SER A 69 16.23 13.80 8.48
CA SER A 69 16.61 14.99 7.71
C SER A 69 15.55 16.08 7.79
N LYS A 70 15.96 17.25 8.27
CA LYS A 70 15.16 18.47 8.30
C LYS A 70 14.62 18.79 6.89
N LYS A 71 13.30 19.00 6.77
CA LYS A 71 12.58 19.46 5.59
C LYS A 71 12.46 18.45 4.43
N GLY A 72 11.66 17.40 4.62
CA GLY A 72 10.91 16.85 3.48
C GLY A 72 9.98 17.96 2.95
N LYS A 73 10.09 18.32 1.67
CA LYS A 73 9.19 19.28 1.03
C LYS A 73 7.76 18.74 1.16
N LYS A 74 6.98 19.34 2.05
CA LYS A 74 5.53 19.21 2.10
C LYS A 74 5.01 19.74 0.76
N GLY A 75 4.63 18.84 -0.18
CA GLY A 75 4.10 19.30 -1.48
C GLY A 75 4.42 18.43 -2.70
N ALA A 76 5.23 17.38 -2.59
CA ALA A 76 5.62 16.56 -3.74
C ALA A 76 4.86 15.22 -3.87
N ASP A 77 4.13 14.78 -2.86
CA ASP A 77 3.57 13.41 -2.82
C ASP A 77 2.21 13.27 -3.53
N GLN A 78 1.77 14.32 -4.22
CA GLN A 78 0.64 14.37 -5.18
C GLN A 78 -0.52 13.38 -4.88
N GLY A 79 -0.84 13.18 -3.58
CA GLY A 79 -1.94 12.34 -3.13
C GLY A 79 -1.66 10.84 -3.14
N VAL A 80 -0.39 10.42 -3.17
CA VAL A 80 0.02 9.02 -2.99
C VAL A 80 0.35 8.80 -1.52
N ASP A 81 -0.41 7.92 -0.87
CA ASP A 81 -0.24 7.61 0.55
C ASP A 81 0.66 6.39 0.77
N GLY A 82 0.69 5.46 -0.21
CA GLY A 82 1.51 4.25 -0.13
C GLY A 82 1.89 3.65 -1.48
N VAL A 83 2.81 2.67 -1.44
CA VAL A 83 3.30 1.96 -2.62
C VAL A 83 3.41 0.47 -2.33
N LEU A 84 2.90 -0.37 -3.26
CA LEU A 84 3.27 -1.76 -3.39
C LEU A 84 4.31 -1.91 -4.50
N THR A 85 5.23 -2.84 -4.33
CA THR A 85 6.28 -3.11 -5.32
C THR A 85 6.25 -4.59 -5.69
N PHE A 86 6.33 -4.89 -6.97
CA PHE A 86 6.35 -6.25 -7.49
C PHE A 86 7.35 -6.40 -8.64
N ILE A 87 7.72 -7.65 -8.93
CA ILE A 87 8.54 -8.03 -10.08
C ILE A 87 7.75 -9.08 -10.84
N ASP A 88 7.58 -8.90 -12.14
CA ASP A 88 6.77 -9.79 -12.97
C ASP A 88 7.41 -10.09 -14.35
N ASP A 89 8.70 -9.83 -14.49
CA ASP A 89 9.44 -10.19 -15.68
C ASP A 89 10.91 -10.54 -15.38
N ALA A 90 11.58 -11.09 -16.36
CA ALA A 90 12.98 -11.52 -16.25
C ALA A 90 13.98 -10.36 -16.10
N THR A 91 13.55 -9.10 -16.27
CA THR A 91 14.44 -7.93 -16.11
C THR A 91 14.73 -7.61 -14.66
N ASN A 92 14.02 -8.23 -13.71
CA ASN A 92 14.07 -7.96 -12.27
C ASN A 92 13.87 -6.48 -11.89
N LYS A 93 13.33 -5.67 -12.79
CA LYS A 93 13.03 -4.27 -12.48
C LYS A 93 11.77 -4.17 -11.64
N PRO A 94 11.83 -3.53 -10.46
CA PRO A 94 10.66 -3.37 -9.62
C PRO A 94 9.62 -2.46 -10.28
N LYS A 95 8.38 -2.92 -10.29
CA LYS A 95 7.20 -2.20 -10.77
C LYS A 95 6.35 -1.77 -9.59
N ARG A 96 5.57 -0.70 -9.76
CA ARG A 96 4.87 -0.06 -8.65
C ARG A 96 3.35 -0.07 -8.84
N VAL A 97 2.65 -0.26 -7.71
CA VAL A 97 1.23 0.06 -7.53
C VAL A 97 1.15 1.23 -6.58
N LEU A 98 0.55 2.34 -6.99
CA LEU A 98 0.34 3.51 -6.14
C LEU A 98 -0.94 3.33 -5.33
N VAL A 99 -0.90 3.69 -4.06
CA VAL A 99 -2.04 3.54 -3.16
C VAL A 99 -2.47 4.91 -2.65
N GLN A 100 -3.77 5.17 -2.70
CA GLN A 100 -4.41 6.34 -2.12
C GLN A 100 -5.47 5.90 -1.11
N VAL A 101 -5.50 6.53 0.06
CA VAL A 101 -6.43 6.23 1.15
C VAL A 101 -7.32 7.44 1.42
N LYS A 102 -8.62 7.22 1.56
CA LYS A 102 -9.60 8.27 1.90
C LYS A 102 -10.55 7.79 3.01
N SER A 103 -10.61 8.56 4.08
CA SER A 103 -11.53 8.32 5.21
C SER A 103 -12.83 9.11 5.14
N GLY A 104 -12.91 10.11 4.28
CA GLY A 104 -14.10 10.97 4.13
C GLY A 104 -14.81 10.76 2.79
N LYS A 105 -15.61 11.76 2.40
CA LYS A 105 -16.38 11.74 1.15
C LYS A 105 -15.49 11.49 -0.06
N VAL A 106 -15.96 10.61 -0.94
CA VAL A 106 -15.26 10.19 -2.15
C VAL A 106 -16.04 10.53 -3.41
N SER A 107 -15.33 10.69 -4.53
CA SER A 107 -15.93 11.05 -5.82
C SER A 107 -15.09 10.54 -6.99
N SER A 108 -15.69 10.53 -8.18
CA SER A 108 -15.01 10.10 -9.41
C SER A 108 -13.82 11.00 -9.79
N SER A 109 -13.79 12.28 -9.35
CA SER A 109 -12.62 13.13 -9.58
C SER A 109 -11.35 12.58 -8.92
N GLN A 110 -11.46 12.04 -7.72
CA GLN A 110 -10.32 11.42 -7.03
C GLN A 110 -9.79 10.17 -7.76
N ILE A 111 -10.68 9.42 -8.40
CA ILE A 111 -10.26 8.28 -9.23
C ILE A 111 -9.53 8.78 -10.49
N ARG A 112 -10.02 9.84 -11.17
CA ARG A 112 -9.30 10.48 -12.30
C ARG A 112 -7.93 11.00 -11.88
N ASP A 113 -7.84 11.62 -10.71
CA ASP A 113 -6.58 12.13 -10.17
C ASP A 113 -5.59 10.97 -9.92
N LEU A 114 -6.05 9.84 -9.38
CA LEU A 114 -5.23 8.64 -9.21
C LEU A 114 -4.78 8.08 -10.57
N VAL A 115 -5.66 7.97 -11.56
CA VAL A 115 -5.30 7.57 -12.94
C VAL A 115 -4.22 8.49 -13.51
N GLY A 116 -4.38 9.80 -13.37
CA GLY A 116 -3.39 10.78 -13.79
C GLY A 116 -2.05 10.62 -13.08
N THR A 117 -2.08 10.35 -11.78
CA THR A 117 -0.89 10.13 -10.97
C THR A 117 -0.17 8.85 -11.37
N VAL A 118 -0.89 7.74 -11.57
CA VAL A 118 -0.33 6.46 -12.03
C VAL A 118 0.42 6.66 -13.35
N LYS A 119 -0.17 7.36 -14.31
CA LYS A 119 0.46 7.66 -15.61
C LYS A 119 1.70 8.54 -15.47
N ARG A 120 1.61 9.63 -14.71
CA ARG A 120 2.70 10.60 -14.50
C ARG A 120 3.90 9.95 -13.81
N GLU A 121 3.63 9.13 -12.78
CA GLU A 121 4.65 8.43 -12.01
C GLU A 121 5.18 7.16 -12.71
N LYS A 122 4.66 6.83 -13.90
CA LYS A 122 4.99 5.62 -14.65
C LYS A 122 4.82 4.35 -13.80
N ALA A 123 3.81 4.35 -12.93
CA ALA A 123 3.41 3.17 -12.20
C ALA A 123 2.50 2.28 -13.07
N GLN A 124 2.39 1.01 -12.74
CA GLN A 124 1.62 0.05 -13.52
C GLN A 124 0.15 0.04 -13.13
N MET A 125 -0.13 0.22 -11.86
CA MET A 125 -1.48 0.14 -11.31
C MET A 125 -1.69 1.16 -10.19
N GLY A 126 -2.95 1.41 -9.86
CA GLY A 126 -3.37 2.21 -8.71
C GLY A 126 -4.42 1.48 -7.86
N VAL A 127 -4.35 1.69 -6.57
CA VAL A 127 -5.33 1.20 -5.59
C VAL A 127 -5.90 2.39 -4.84
N PHE A 128 -7.23 2.44 -4.75
CA PHE A 128 -7.96 3.43 -3.97
C PHE A 128 -8.66 2.74 -2.81
N ILE A 129 -8.30 3.10 -1.58
CA ILE A 129 -8.91 2.55 -0.36
C ILE A 129 -9.84 3.60 0.24
N THR A 130 -11.06 3.20 0.63
CA THR A 130 -12.06 4.11 1.18
C THR A 130 -12.86 3.49 2.33
N LEU A 131 -13.28 4.32 3.31
CA LEU A 131 -14.30 3.94 4.29
C LEU A 131 -15.70 3.94 3.68
N GLU A 132 -15.97 4.88 2.78
CA GLU A 132 -17.27 5.04 2.13
C GLU A 132 -17.43 4.05 0.97
N GLU A 133 -18.67 3.65 0.70
CA GLU A 133 -18.96 2.84 -0.48
C GLU A 133 -18.67 3.63 -1.78
N PRO A 134 -18.00 3.01 -2.75
CA PRO A 134 -17.72 3.69 -4.01
C PRO A 134 -18.99 3.93 -4.81
N THR A 135 -19.12 5.11 -5.38
CA THR A 135 -20.24 5.47 -6.22
C THR A 135 -20.16 4.82 -7.61
N GLY A 136 -21.31 4.65 -8.30
CA GLY A 136 -21.32 4.14 -9.67
C GLY A 136 -20.37 4.88 -10.63
N PRO A 137 -20.32 6.24 -10.61
CA PRO A 137 -19.33 7.00 -11.38
C PRO A 137 -17.88 6.68 -11.06
N MET A 138 -17.54 6.38 -9.80
CA MET A 138 -16.18 5.96 -9.42
C MET A 138 -15.81 4.62 -10.03
N LEU A 139 -16.72 3.63 -9.95
CA LEU A 139 -16.51 2.31 -10.53
C LEU A 139 -16.35 2.39 -12.05
N LYS A 140 -17.18 3.21 -12.72
CA LYS A 140 -17.07 3.46 -14.16
C LYS A 140 -15.72 4.08 -14.52
N GLU A 141 -15.29 5.10 -13.76
CA GLU A 141 -14.01 5.77 -13.99
C GLU A 141 -12.82 4.80 -13.82
N ALA A 142 -12.84 3.97 -12.78
CA ALA A 142 -11.82 2.95 -12.57
C ALA A 142 -11.77 1.93 -13.73
N ALA A 143 -12.93 1.48 -14.21
CA ALA A 143 -13.02 0.56 -15.34
C ALA A 143 -12.47 1.16 -16.65
N THR A 144 -12.63 2.46 -16.88
CA THR A 144 -12.10 3.12 -18.09
C THR A 144 -10.58 3.26 -18.09
N ALA A 145 -9.91 3.06 -16.95
CA ALA A 145 -8.46 3.07 -16.88
C ALA A 145 -7.82 1.86 -17.59
N GLY A 146 -8.59 0.82 -17.89
CA GLY A 146 -8.14 -0.38 -18.60
C GLY A 146 -7.39 -1.35 -17.69
N PHE A 147 -6.42 -2.04 -18.29
CA PHE A 147 -5.70 -3.14 -17.65
C PHE A 147 -4.20 -2.95 -17.78
N TYR A 148 -3.48 -3.48 -16.81
CA TYR A 148 -2.05 -3.72 -16.89
C TYR A 148 -1.80 -5.16 -17.36
N GLU A 149 -1.10 -5.31 -18.46
CA GLU A 149 -0.70 -6.61 -19.01
C GLU A 149 0.63 -7.03 -18.41
N SER A 150 0.65 -8.12 -17.63
CA SER A 150 1.87 -8.62 -17.02
C SER A 150 2.63 -9.53 -17.98
N PRO A 151 3.88 -9.17 -18.38
CA PRO A 151 4.64 -9.96 -19.35
C PRO A 151 5.01 -11.35 -18.82
N GLY A 152 5.31 -11.46 -17.52
CA GLY A 152 5.79 -12.71 -16.92
C GLY A 152 4.67 -13.68 -16.54
N PHE A 153 3.47 -13.17 -16.29
CA PHE A 153 2.32 -14.01 -15.88
C PHE A 153 1.29 -14.22 -17.00
N ASN A 154 1.46 -13.57 -18.17
CA ASN A 154 0.52 -13.59 -19.28
C ASN A 154 -0.94 -13.37 -18.82
N ARG A 155 -1.13 -12.42 -17.92
CA ARG A 155 -2.41 -12.07 -17.29
C ARG A 155 -2.59 -10.56 -17.24
N ALA A 156 -3.83 -10.12 -17.49
CA ALA A 156 -4.25 -8.75 -17.35
C ALA A 156 -4.79 -8.49 -15.93
N TYR A 157 -4.42 -7.36 -15.34
CA TYR A 157 -4.85 -6.89 -14.03
C TYR A 157 -5.52 -5.54 -14.16
N PRO A 158 -6.62 -5.23 -13.46
CA PRO A 158 -7.24 -3.91 -13.54
C PRO A 158 -6.24 -2.80 -13.20
N ALA A 159 -6.10 -1.81 -14.08
CA ALA A 159 -5.14 -0.72 -13.88
C ALA A 159 -5.48 0.12 -12.63
N ILE A 160 -6.78 0.25 -12.31
CA ILE A 160 -7.24 0.92 -11.08
C ILE A 160 -8.21 -0.01 -10.34
N GLN A 161 -7.98 -0.20 -9.05
CA GLN A 161 -8.82 -1.02 -8.18
C GLN A 161 -9.30 -0.19 -6.99
N ILE A 162 -10.57 -0.34 -6.65
CA ILE A 162 -11.19 0.34 -5.50
C ILE A 162 -11.54 -0.71 -4.45
N PHE A 163 -11.13 -0.46 -3.21
CA PHE A 163 -11.46 -1.30 -2.06
C PHE A 163 -12.09 -0.48 -0.95
N THR A 164 -13.15 -1.00 -0.37
CA THR A 164 -13.61 -0.49 0.92
C THR A 164 -12.82 -1.14 2.05
N ILE A 165 -12.71 -0.45 3.18
CA ILE A 165 -12.13 -1.04 4.41
C ILE A 165 -12.85 -2.33 4.78
N LYS A 166 -14.17 -2.39 4.60
CA LYS A 166 -14.97 -3.59 4.85
C LYS A 166 -14.45 -4.78 4.04
N GLN A 167 -14.27 -4.61 2.74
CA GLN A 167 -13.76 -5.66 1.86
C GLN A 167 -12.36 -6.15 2.25
N LEU A 168 -11.50 -5.23 2.68
CA LEU A 168 -10.14 -5.58 3.13
C LEU A 168 -10.18 -6.35 4.46
N LEU A 169 -11.03 -5.98 5.41
CA LEU A 169 -11.25 -6.72 6.65
C LEU A 169 -11.85 -8.11 6.40
N GLU A 170 -12.67 -8.27 5.37
CA GLU A 170 -13.20 -9.56 4.90
C GLU A 170 -12.16 -10.41 4.14
N GLY A 171 -10.92 -9.92 3.99
CA GLY A 171 -9.81 -10.65 3.37
C GLY A 171 -9.68 -10.46 1.87
N LYS A 172 -10.39 -9.51 1.25
CA LYS A 172 -10.21 -9.19 -0.17
C LYS A 172 -8.80 -8.63 -0.38
N ALA A 173 -8.10 -9.15 -1.36
CA ALA A 173 -6.71 -8.78 -1.67
C ALA A 173 -6.63 -7.98 -2.98
N VAL A 174 -5.55 -7.21 -3.12
CA VAL A 174 -5.21 -6.52 -4.37
C VAL A 174 -4.90 -7.55 -5.45
N ASP A 175 -5.54 -7.43 -6.59
CA ASP A 175 -5.28 -8.29 -7.76
C ASP A 175 -4.05 -7.76 -8.51
N MET A 176 -2.90 -8.37 -8.27
CA MET A 176 -1.61 -7.98 -8.82
C MET A 176 -0.70 -9.19 -9.02
N PRO A 177 0.36 -9.09 -9.83
CA PRO A 177 1.33 -10.17 -9.98
C PRO A 177 1.90 -10.65 -8.64
N ALA A 178 2.09 -11.96 -8.52
CA ALA A 178 2.49 -12.63 -7.26
C ALA A 178 3.90 -12.27 -6.75
N GLY A 179 4.73 -11.62 -7.56
CA GLY A 179 6.10 -11.21 -7.22
C GLY A 179 6.21 -10.01 -6.28
N ASN A 180 5.40 -9.96 -5.20
CA ASN A 180 5.44 -8.85 -4.23
C ASN A 180 6.78 -8.78 -3.49
N VAL A 181 7.46 -7.63 -3.62
CA VAL A 181 8.77 -7.36 -2.99
C VAL A 181 8.75 -6.08 -2.15
N THR A 182 7.58 -5.58 -1.76
CA THR A 182 7.38 -4.29 -1.09
C THR A 182 8.25 -4.13 0.16
N PHE A 183 8.43 -5.18 0.94
CA PHE A 183 9.19 -5.17 2.20
C PHE A 183 10.50 -5.97 2.12
N LYS A 184 10.85 -6.55 0.96
CA LYS A 184 12.14 -7.22 0.81
C LYS A 184 13.26 -6.19 0.97
N GLN A 185 14.21 -6.49 1.85
CA GLN A 185 15.45 -5.69 1.97
C GLN A 185 16.36 -6.06 0.79
N ALA A 186 17.07 -5.07 0.25
CA ALA A 186 18.19 -5.36 -0.64
C ALA A 186 19.22 -6.19 0.14
N GLU A 187 19.78 -7.22 -0.50
CA GLU A 187 20.94 -7.93 0.07
C GLU A 187 22.01 -6.91 0.44
N LYS A 188 22.52 -7.02 1.66
CA LYS A 188 23.68 -6.21 2.07
C LYS A 188 24.81 -6.51 1.09
N ALA A 189 25.33 -5.51 0.41
CA ALA A 189 26.58 -5.66 -0.30
C ALA A 189 27.60 -6.28 0.66
N LYS A 190 28.22 -7.40 0.28
CA LYS A 190 29.35 -7.93 1.04
C LYS A 190 30.38 -6.80 1.07
N GLY A 191 30.57 -6.20 2.22
CA GLY A 191 31.63 -5.23 2.40
C GLY A 191 32.95 -5.91 2.08
N ASP A 192 33.73 -5.36 1.18
CA ASP A 192 35.14 -5.70 1.04
C ASP A 192 35.76 -5.39 2.40
N GLY A 193 35.97 -6.43 3.20
CA GLY A 193 36.74 -6.32 4.44
C GLY A 193 38.16 -5.88 4.06
N PRO A 194 38.83 -5.06 4.90
CA PRO A 194 40.18 -4.69 4.62
C PRO A 194 41.07 -5.96 4.57
N GLU A 195 41.72 -6.17 3.44
CA GLU A 195 42.81 -7.12 3.34
C GLU A 195 43.86 -6.77 4.41
N GLN A 196 44.16 -7.74 5.28
CA GLN A 196 45.30 -7.67 6.19
C GLN A 196 46.53 -8.19 5.48
#